data_2ef80adfab2f7ea9750a1b3a66e2625b
#
_entry.id   2ef80adfab2f7ea9750a1b3a66e2625b
#
_cell.length_a   1.000
_cell.length_b   1.000
_cell.length_c   1.000
_cell.angle_alpha   90.00
_cell.angle_beta   90.00
_cell.angle_gamma   90.00
#
_symmetry.space_group_name_H-M   'P 1'
#
loop_
_entity.id
_entity.type
_entity.pdbx_description
1 polymer ?
#
loop_
_entity_poly.entity_id
_entity_poly.type
_entity_poly.pdbx_seq_one_letter_code
_entity_poly.pdbx_strand_id
1 'polypeptide(L)'
;MAQENWQKYKLLRLLELLQQETDEEHPLTTNTICARLTELGLPCERRTLSKDIALLNSIGYEVMCQRVGKEYGYYITDRSFSVPELKILIDAVQAASFITEKKTAELVDKLAALGGSHKADILKSNMVCFNTRKHSNESIFYNVGYLEDAIEQQKKVRFHYFDLNESGEKVYRRDHDFYVVEPIALIYNEDNYYLRAYSTKYDAPTNYRVDRMDGVDILHEPISEATLALRDEVEHYTGRAFKMYGGEEADIVLEFNDSLIGVIYDRFGEATPMMRSGEGKCVATVKVQLSPVFWGWLFQFAGEMRILAPDDVIAKFKEHAAKMFG
;
A
#
# COMPACT_ATOMS: atom_id res chain seq x y z
N MET A 1 -9.71 9.80 45.10
CA MET A 1 -9.07 10.02 43.79
C MET A 1 -8.14 8.88 43.36
N ALA A 2 -7.27 8.31 44.19
CA ALA A 2 -6.39 7.20 43.76
C ALA A 2 -7.19 5.89 43.41
N GLN A 3 -8.15 5.51 44.19
CA GLN A 3 -8.90 4.26 44.05
C GLN A 3 -9.82 4.21 42.82
N GLU A 4 -10.35 5.37 42.39
CA GLU A 4 -11.20 5.52 41.19
C GLU A 4 -10.38 5.39 39.89
N ASN A 5 -9.14 5.84 39.89
CA ASN A 5 -8.21 5.69 38.78
C ASN A 5 -7.76 4.22 38.59
N TRP A 6 -7.61 3.44 39.64
CA TRP A 6 -7.26 2.03 39.58
C TRP A 6 -8.32 1.17 38.91
N GLN A 7 -9.61 1.45 39.15
CA GLN A 7 -10.70 0.71 38.50
C GLN A 7 -10.74 0.96 36.99
N LYS A 8 -10.53 2.21 36.56
CA LYS A 8 -10.44 2.54 35.14
C LYS A 8 -9.25 1.86 34.46
N TYR A 9 -8.09 1.88 35.13
CA TYR A 9 -6.89 1.23 34.64
C TYR A 9 -7.05 -0.30 34.55
N LYS A 10 -7.69 -0.91 35.55
CA LYS A 10 -8.00 -2.35 35.54
C LYS A 10 -8.89 -2.74 34.37
N LEU A 11 -9.91 -1.94 34.06
CA LEU A 11 -10.83 -2.21 32.94
C LEU A 11 -10.10 -2.18 31.59
N LEU A 12 -9.21 -1.23 31.38
CA LEU A 12 -8.39 -1.16 30.16
C LEU A 12 -7.45 -2.37 30.05
N ARG A 13 -6.81 -2.76 31.15
CA ARG A 13 -5.94 -3.93 31.15
C ARG A 13 -6.69 -5.26 31.00
N LEU A 14 -7.90 -5.36 31.52
CA LEU A 14 -8.78 -6.49 31.27
C LEU A 14 -9.14 -6.61 29.78
N LEU A 15 -9.53 -5.50 29.16
CA LEU A 15 -9.84 -5.49 27.74
C LEU A 15 -8.63 -5.89 26.89
N GLU A 16 -7.47 -5.29 27.16
CA GLU A 16 -6.20 -5.60 26.48
C GLU A 16 -5.83 -7.09 26.62
N LEU A 17 -5.93 -7.66 27.84
CA LEU A 17 -5.69 -9.08 28.11
C LEU A 17 -6.62 -9.97 27.26
N LEU A 18 -7.92 -9.67 27.26
CA LEU A 18 -8.89 -10.44 26.51
C LEU A 18 -8.64 -10.35 24.99
N GLN A 19 -8.33 -9.17 24.48
CA GLN A 19 -8.03 -8.97 23.06
C GLN A 19 -6.73 -9.65 22.62
N GLN A 20 -5.73 -9.70 23.48
CA GLN A 20 -4.42 -10.28 23.15
C GLN A 20 -4.36 -11.79 23.35
N GLU A 21 -4.92 -12.31 24.43
CA GLU A 21 -4.71 -13.69 24.86
C GLU A 21 -5.94 -14.60 24.69
N THR A 22 -7.06 -14.14 24.13
CA THR A 22 -8.25 -15.00 24.00
C THR A 22 -8.80 -15.07 22.59
N ASP A 23 -9.41 -16.19 22.30
CA ASP A 23 -10.31 -16.44 21.16
C ASP A 23 -11.30 -17.54 21.54
N GLU A 24 -12.18 -17.95 20.60
CA GLU A 24 -13.19 -18.98 20.84
C GLU A 24 -12.57 -20.33 21.26
N GLU A 25 -11.39 -20.66 20.76
CA GLU A 25 -10.67 -21.90 21.08
C GLU A 25 -9.86 -21.80 22.39
N HIS A 26 -9.51 -20.56 22.80
CA HIS A 26 -8.63 -20.27 23.94
C HIS A 26 -9.27 -19.26 24.91
N PRO A 27 -10.42 -19.60 25.54
CA PRO A 27 -11.02 -18.74 26.56
C PRO A 27 -10.22 -18.77 27.85
N LEU A 28 -10.06 -17.63 28.51
CA LEU A 28 -9.42 -17.54 29.82
C LEU A 28 -10.46 -17.70 30.93
N THR A 29 -10.19 -18.58 31.90
CA THR A 29 -11.08 -18.79 33.06
C THR A 29 -11.06 -17.55 33.96
N THR A 30 -12.14 -17.40 34.76
CA THR A 30 -12.22 -16.34 35.79
C THR A 30 -11.00 -16.30 36.69
N ASN A 31 -10.51 -17.50 37.11
CA ASN A 31 -9.33 -17.58 37.97
C ASN A 31 -8.06 -17.10 37.27
N THR A 32 -7.88 -17.53 36.01
CA THR A 32 -6.71 -17.12 35.19
C THR A 32 -6.69 -15.61 34.96
N ILE A 33 -7.84 -15.01 34.62
CA ILE A 33 -7.92 -13.54 34.42
C ILE A 33 -7.60 -12.81 35.72
N CYS A 34 -8.17 -13.24 36.85
CA CYS A 34 -7.88 -12.61 38.15
C CYS A 34 -6.41 -12.76 38.54
N ALA A 35 -5.78 -13.91 38.30
CA ALA A 35 -4.35 -14.11 38.54
C ALA A 35 -3.48 -13.15 37.70
N ARG A 36 -3.73 -13.11 36.38
CA ARG A 36 -3.00 -12.21 35.46
C ARG A 36 -3.12 -10.72 35.84
N LEU A 37 -4.33 -10.28 36.17
CA LEU A 37 -4.53 -8.87 36.60
C LEU A 37 -3.81 -8.61 37.94
N THR A 38 -3.80 -9.57 38.85
CA THR A 38 -3.11 -9.45 40.15
C THR A 38 -1.58 -9.39 39.96
N GLU A 39 -1.02 -10.18 39.05
CA GLU A 39 0.41 -10.13 38.67
C GLU A 39 0.81 -8.75 38.15
N LEU A 40 -0.11 -8.05 37.46
CA LEU A 40 0.05 -6.67 37.00
C LEU A 40 -0.15 -5.62 38.13
N GLY A 41 -0.32 -6.05 39.38
CA GLY A 41 -0.58 -5.19 40.53
C GLY A 41 -2.02 -4.69 40.62
N LEU A 42 -2.96 -5.30 39.91
CA LEU A 42 -4.37 -4.92 39.84
C LEU A 42 -5.24 -5.94 40.57
N PRO A 43 -5.58 -5.77 41.84
CA PRO A 43 -6.41 -6.71 42.57
C PRO A 43 -7.73 -6.99 41.87
N CYS A 44 -8.01 -8.27 41.63
CA CYS A 44 -9.22 -8.70 40.94
C CYS A 44 -9.91 -9.85 41.69
N GLU A 45 -11.19 -9.65 41.98
CA GLU A 45 -12.05 -10.67 42.54
C GLU A 45 -13.10 -11.10 41.53
N ARG A 46 -13.61 -12.36 41.64
CA ARG A 46 -14.65 -12.91 40.74
C ARG A 46 -15.87 -12.01 40.59
N ARG A 47 -16.35 -11.38 41.69
CA ARG A 47 -17.51 -10.49 41.68
C ARG A 47 -17.27 -9.21 40.92
N THR A 48 -16.08 -8.64 41.04
CA THR A 48 -15.70 -7.42 40.35
C THR A 48 -15.47 -7.69 38.88
N LEU A 49 -14.83 -8.82 38.53
CA LEU A 49 -14.63 -9.22 37.16
C LEU A 49 -15.93 -9.35 36.36
N SER A 50 -16.96 -10.00 36.95
CA SER A 50 -18.26 -10.10 36.27
C SER A 50 -18.93 -8.74 35.99
N LYS A 51 -18.73 -7.75 36.88
CA LYS A 51 -19.22 -6.38 36.67
C LYS A 51 -18.42 -5.65 35.59
N ASP A 52 -17.10 -5.85 35.58
CA ASP A 52 -16.22 -5.25 34.57
C ASP A 52 -16.54 -5.80 33.18
N ILE A 53 -16.80 -7.11 33.06
CA ILE A 53 -17.23 -7.75 31.79
C ILE A 53 -18.61 -7.24 31.36
N ALA A 54 -19.57 -7.14 32.28
CA ALA A 54 -20.88 -6.58 31.98
C ALA A 54 -20.79 -5.12 31.48
N LEU A 55 -19.87 -4.33 32.09
CA LEU A 55 -19.59 -2.98 31.64
C LEU A 55 -18.99 -2.94 30.23
N LEU A 56 -17.99 -3.80 29.93
CA LEU A 56 -17.43 -3.90 28.59
C LEU A 56 -18.52 -4.23 27.56
N ASN A 57 -19.36 -5.20 27.85
CA ASN A 57 -20.47 -5.54 26.95
C ASN A 57 -21.49 -4.40 26.78
N SER A 58 -21.74 -3.61 27.84
CA SER A 58 -22.67 -2.47 27.75
C SER A 58 -22.17 -1.31 26.89
N ILE A 59 -20.86 -1.22 26.66
CA ILE A 59 -20.22 -0.20 25.82
C ILE A 59 -19.80 -0.71 24.45
N GLY A 60 -20.22 -1.94 24.09
CA GLY A 60 -20.09 -2.45 22.73
C GLY A 60 -18.99 -3.48 22.50
N TYR A 61 -18.25 -3.89 23.53
CA TYR A 61 -17.30 -5.00 23.40
C TYR A 61 -18.05 -6.33 23.57
N GLU A 62 -17.94 -7.23 22.60
CA GLU A 62 -18.60 -8.55 22.68
C GLU A 62 -17.71 -9.55 23.45
N VAL A 63 -17.69 -9.44 24.77
CA VAL A 63 -17.03 -10.45 25.62
C VAL A 63 -17.95 -11.63 25.78
N MET A 64 -17.60 -12.71 25.09
CA MET A 64 -18.33 -13.99 25.12
C MET A 64 -17.94 -14.82 26.34
N CYS A 65 -18.81 -15.75 26.72
CA CYS A 65 -18.62 -16.64 27.84
C CYS A 65 -18.94 -18.06 27.43
N GLN A 66 -18.05 -19.00 27.71
CA GLN A 66 -18.30 -20.42 27.51
C GLN A 66 -17.82 -21.25 28.69
N ARG A 67 -18.27 -22.50 28.74
CA ARG A 67 -17.89 -23.42 29.82
C ARG A 67 -16.57 -24.12 29.51
N VAL A 68 -15.60 -23.96 30.40
CA VAL A 68 -14.26 -24.58 30.32
C VAL A 68 -14.14 -25.57 31.52
N GLY A 69 -14.44 -26.82 31.28
CA GLY A 69 -14.50 -27.81 32.35
C GLY A 69 -15.59 -27.50 33.42
N LYS A 70 -15.14 -27.20 34.65
CA LYS A 70 -16.04 -26.81 35.76
C LYS A 70 -16.19 -25.28 35.94
N GLU A 71 -15.47 -24.48 35.19
CA GLU A 71 -15.45 -23.03 35.28
C GLU A 71 -16.03 -22.36 34.05
N TYR A 72 -16.25 -21.05 34.13
CA TYR A 72 -16.56 -20.18 32.98
C TYR A 72 -15.29 -19.55 32.47
N GLY A 73 -15.12 -19.56 31.15
CA GLY A 73 -14.06 -18.86 30.44
C GLY A 73 -14.64 -17.75 29.59
N TYR A 74 -13.88 -16.66 29.46
CA TYR A 74 -14.25 -15.46 28.71
C TYR A 74 -13.30 -15.28 27.54
N TYR A 75 -13.83 -14.78 26.43
CA TYR A 75 -13.08 -14.49 25.22
C TYR A 75 -13.74 -13.37 24.40
N ILE A 76 -12.96 -12.74 23.54
CA ILE A 76 -13.44 -11.75 22.58
C ILE A 76 -13.24 -12.30 21.17
N THR A 77 -14.31 -12.25 20.36
CA THR A 77 -14.28 -12.55 18.92
C THR A 77 -14.29 -11.29 18.09
N ASP A 78 -14.95 -10.24 18.59
CA ASP A 78 -15.04 -8.95 17.92
C ASP A 78 -13.67 -8.24 17.94
N ARG A 79 -13.05 -8.20 16.77
CA ARG A 79 -11.77 -7.54 16.51
C ARG A 79 -11.96 -6.59 15.34
N SER A 80 -11.16 -5.52 15.31
CA SER A 80 -11.17 -4.55 14.21
C SER A 80 -10.91 -5.18 12.84
N PHE A 81 -10.21 -6.33 12.82
CA PHE A 81 -9.93 -7.11 11.61
C PHE A 81 -10.14 -8.60 11.87
N SER A 82 -10.78 -9.27 10.94
CA SER A 82 -10.84 -10.74 10.89
C SER A 82 -9.48 -11.34 10.49
N VAL A 83 -9.26 -12.62 10.78
CA VAL A 83 -8.03 -13.33 10.42
C VAL A 83 -7.75 -13.30 8.90
N PRO A 84 -8.73 -13.50 8.00
CA PRO A 84 -8.50 -13.35 6.56
C PRO A 84 -8.09 -11.94 6.15
N GLU A 85 -8.68 -10.89 6.73
CA GLU A 85 -8.30 -9.50 6.44
C GLU A 85 -6.87 -9.20 6.89
N LEU A 86 -6.49 -9.64 8.10
CA LEU A 86 -5.10 -9.52 8.58
C LEU A 86 -4.13 -10.26 7.66
N LYS A 87 -4.51 -11.45 7.18
CA LYS A 87 -3.68 -12.21 6.24
C LYS A 87 -3.44 -11.43 4.95
N ILE A 88 -4.48 -10.85 4.36
CA ILE A 88 -4.37 -10.02 3.15
C ILE A 88 -3.46 -8.81 3.40
N LEU A 89 -3.62 -8.11 4.53
CA LEU A 89 -2.78 -6.97 4.89
C LEU A 89 -1.31 -7.36 5.09
N ILE A 90 -1.05 -8.46 5.77
CA ILE A 90 0.29 -9.01 5.97
C ILE A 90 0.93 -9.37 4.62
N ASP A 91 0.19 -10.08 3.77
CA ASP A 91 0.66 -10.47 2.44
C ASP A 91 0.99 -9.25 1.57
N ALA A 92 0.14 -8.22 1.60
CA ALA A 92 0.38 -6.96 0.90
C ALA A 92 1.65 -6.25 1.38
N VAL A 93 1.87 -6.17 2.71
CA VAL A 93 3.08 -5.57 3.30
C VAL A 93 4.34 -6.37 2.93
N GLN A 94 4.25 -7.68 2.93
CA GLN A 94 5.37 -8.54 2.57
C GLN A 94 5.67 -8.49 1.07
N ALA A 95 4.65 -8.42 0.22
CA ALA A 95 4.81 -8.30 -1.24
C ALA A 95 5.37 -6.94 -1.67
N ALA A 96 5.12 -5.87 -0.91
CA ALA A 96 5.54 -4.52 -1.25
C ALA A 96 7.08 -4.38 -1.31
N SER A 97 7.63 -4.20 -2.50
CA SER A 97 9.08 -4.12 -2.73
C SER A 97 9.69 -2.84 -2.15
N PHE A 98 8.95 -1.74 -2.06
CA PHE A 98 9.42 -0.46 -1.55
C PHE A 98 9.65 -0.43 -0.03
N ILE A 99 9.12 -1.41 0.70
CA ILE A 99 9.30 -1.55 2.15
C ILE A 99 10.57 -2.35 2.42
N THR A 100 11.48 -1.83 3.27
CA THR A 100 12.70 -2.55 3.65
C THR A 100 12.39 -3.84 4.42
N GLU A 101 13.30 -4.84 4.42
CA GLU A 101 13.11 -6.08 5.17
C GLU A 101 12.84 -5.84 6.66
N LYS A 102 13.61 -4.96 7.28
CA LYS A 102 13.46 -4.58 8.68
C LYS A 102 12.07 -4.01 8.97
N LYS A 103 11.63 -3.05 8.13
CA LYS A 103 10.31 -2.41 8.32
C LYS A 103 9.16 -3.36 8.00
N THR A 104 9.35 -4.25 7.04
CA THR A 104 8.39 -5.33 6.74
C THR A 104 8.17 -6.21 7.98
N ALA A 105 9.25 -6.69 8.61
CA ALA A 105 9.15 -7.52 9.82
C ALA A 105 8.40 -6.77 10.94
N GLU A 106 8.78 -5.51 11.20
CA GLU A 106 8.11 -4.67 12.21
C GLU A 106 6.60 -4.50 11.95
N LEU A 107 6.20 -4.24 10.70
CA LEU A 107 4.80 -4.06 10.32
C LEU A 107 4.01 -5.37 10.40
N VAL A 108 4.61 -6.47 9.94
CA VAL A 108 4.02 -7.82 10.04
C VAL A 108 3.77 -8.19 11.50
N ASP A 109 4.74 -7.93 12.40
CA ASP A 109 4.57 -8.17 13.83
C ASP A 109 3.42 -7.36 14.43
N LYS A 110 3.30 -6.08 14.06
CA LYS A 110 2.20 -5.22 14.51
C LYS A 110 0.84 -5.70 14.00
N LEU A 111 0.75 -6.04 12.71
CA LEU A 111 -0.50 -6.55 12.12
C LEU A 111 -0.90 -7.90 12.72
N ALA A 112 0.05 -8.83 12.87
CA ALA A 112 -0.23 -10.15 13.44
C ALA A 112 -0.72 -10.03 14.88
N ALA A 113 -0.17 -9.10 15.68
CA ALA A 113 -0.62 -8.85 17.04
C ALA A 113 -2.10 -8.44 17.15
N LEU A 114 -2.66 -7.80 16.13
CA LEU A 114 -4.08 -7.45 16.08
C LEU A 114 -4.99 -8.69 16.03
N GLY A 115 -4.47 -9.84 15.56
CA GLY A 115 -5.17 -11.12 15.54
C GLY A 115 -5.19 -11.84 16.88
N GLY A 116 -4.43 -11.35 17.89
CA GLY A 116 -4.19 -12.01 19.16
C GLY A 116 -3.05 -13.03 19.10
N SER A 117 -2.49 -13.38 20.27
CA SER A 117 -1.28 -14.21 20.38
C SER A 117 -1.39 -15.58 19.71
N HIS A 118 -2.55 -16.24 19.80
CA HIS A 118 -2.76 -17.57 19.25
C HIS A 118 -2.81 -17.62 17.71
N LYS A 119 -3.23 -16.54 17.06
CA LYS A 119 -3.30 -16.47 15.60
C LYS A 119 -2.07 -15.80 14.98
N ALA A 120 -1.30 -15.04 15.76
CA ALA A 120 -0.15 -14.29 15.28
C ALA A 120 0.90 -15.17 14.58
N ASP A 121 1.26 -16.32 15.14
CA ASP A 121 2.25 -17.22 14.56
C ASP A 121 1.74 -17.88 13.27
N ILE A 122 0.45 -18.22 13.21
CA ILE A 122 -0.19 -18.77 12.01
C ILE A 122 -0.19 -17.74 10.89
N LEU A 123 -0.50 -16.47 11.22
CA LEU A 123 -0.49 -15.37 10.27
C LEU A 123 0.90 -15.10 9.68
N LYS A 124 1.97 -15.32 10.46
CA LYS A 124 3.36 -15.15 10.03
C LYS A 124 3.90 -16.32 9.22
N SER A 125 3.48 -17.56 9.51
CA SER A 125 4.12 -18.78 9.01
C SER A 125 3.68 -19.22 7.62
N ASN A 126 2.49 -18.85 7.14
CA ASN A 126 1.85 -19.44 5.96
C ASN A 126 2.06 -18.63 4.66
N MET A 127 3.17 -17.92 4.54
CA MET A 127 3.39 -17.14 3.33
C MET A 127 4.63 -17.57 2.55
N VAL A 128 4.42 -17.77 1.25
CA VAL A 128 5.49 -17.95 0.28
C VAL A 128 5.50 -16.71 -0.62
N CYS A 129 6.35 -15.73 -0.30
CA CYS A 129 6.63 -14.63 -1.21
C CYS A 129 7.68 -15.05 -2.23
N PHE A 130 7.29 -15.08 -3.50
CA PHE A 130 8.24 -15.28 -4.59
C PHE A 130 8.95 -13.95 -4.91
N ASN A 131 10.28 -13.93 -4.72
CA ASN A 131 11.22 -12.94 -5.30
C ASN A 131 10.93 -11.44 -5.04
N THR A 132 10.43 -11.06 -3.89
CA THR A 132 10.35 -9.62 -3.58
C THR A 132 11.71 -9.10 -3.14
N ARG A 133 12.48 -8.55 -4.07
CA ARG A 133 13.70 -7.81 -3.71
C ARG A 133 13.28 -6.52 -3.03
N LYS A 134 13.54 -6.43 -1.73
CA LYS A 134 13.23 -5.24 -0.92
C LYS A 134 14.23 -4.12 -1.20
N HIS A 135 13.74 -2.89 -1.18
CA HIS A 135 14.61 -1.71 -1.22
C HIS A 135 15.39 -1.57 0.09
N SER A 136 16.59 -1.01 0.02
CA SER A 136 17.43 -0.76 1.20
C SER A 136 17.25 0.64 1.79
N ASN A 137 16.52 1.53 1.11
CA ASN A 137 16.35 2.92 1.53
C ASN A 137 15.26 3.06 2.61
N GLU A 138 15.67 3.16 3.87
CA GLU A 138 14.73 3.37 5.00
C GLU A 138 14.10 4.77 5.02
N SER A 139 14.68 5.75 4.32
CA SER A 139 14.14 7.12 4.31
C SER A 139 12.80 7.26 3.59
N ILE A 140 12.41 6.25 2.79
CA ILE A 140 11.17 6.29 2.00
C ILE A 140 9.93 6.55 2.88
N PHE A 141 9.86 6.01 4.09
CA PHE A 141 8.75 6.23 5.02
C PHE A 141 8.63 7.68 5.45
N TYR A 142 9.79 8.28 5.79
CA TYR A 142 9.83 9.69 6.17
C TYR A 142 9.55 10.57 4.97
N ASN A 143 10.11 10.24 3.80
CA ASN A 143 9.89 10.98 2.57
C ASN A 143 8.40 10.98 2.18
N VAL A 144 7.71 9.83 2.25
CA VAL A 144 6.26 9.74 2.00
C VAL A 144 5.50 10.67 2.94
N GLY A 145 5.77 10.63 4.26
CA GLY A 145 5.10 11.50 5.23
C GLY A 145 5.35 12.99 4.96
N TYR A 146 6.62 13.39 4.73
CA TYR A 146 6.93 14.80 4.41
C TYR A 146 6.26 15.27 3.12
N LEU A 147 6.17 14.40 2.11
CA LEU A 147 5.51 14.75 0.85
C LEU A 147 3.99 14.88 1.00
N GLU A 148 3.35 14.00 1.79
CA GLU A 148 1.93 14.14 2.14
C GLU A 148 1.66 15.43 2.90
N ASP A 149 2.46 15.73 3.93
CA ASP A 149 2.36 16.99 4.69
C ASP A 149 2.53 18.22 3.79
N ALA A 150 3.47 18.19 2.84
CA ALA A 150 3.70 19.28 1.90
C ALA A 150 2.51 19.48 0.95
N ILE A 151 1.91 18.38 0.48
CA ILE A 151 0.71 18.39 -0.36
C ILE A 151 -0.47 18.99 0.41
N GLU A 152 -0.68 18.56 1.66
CA GLU A 152 -1.76 19.06 2.51
C GLU A 152 -1.56 20.57 2.83
N GLN A 153 -0.34 20.96 3.17
CA GLN A 153 0.00 22.36 3.48
C GLN A 153 0.13 23.25 2.25
N GLN A 154 0.03 22.69 1.04
CA GLN A 154 0.19 23.42 -0.23
C GLN A 154 1.52 24.17 -0.33
N LYS A 155 2.61 23.51 0.08
CA LYS A 155 3.96 24.09 0.11
C LYS A 155 4.88 23.39 -0.87
N LYS A 156 5.89 24.14 -1.34
CA LYS A 156 6.98 23.58 -2.14
C LYS A 156 7.84 22.64 -1.32
N VAL A 157 8.50 21.72 -2.01
CA VAL A 157 9.47 20.79 -1.42
C VAL A 157 10.81 20.91 -2.13
N ARG A 158 11.88 20.60 -1.39
CA ARG A 158 13.20 20.38 -1.96
C ARG A 158 13.73 19.02 -1.58
N PHE A 159 14.55 18.43 -2.44
CA PHE A 159 15.21 17.15 -2.22
C PHE A 159 16.40 16.98 -3.13
N HIS A 160 17.35 16.11 -2.77
CA HIS A 160 18.36 15.60 -3.70
C HIS A 160 17.79 14.38 -4.43
N TYR A 161 18.14 14.24 -5.71
CA TYR A 161 17.68 13.10 -6.51
C TYR A 161 18.88 12.32 -7.06
N PHE A 162 18.86 11.00 -6.89
CA PHE A 162 19.99 10.15 -7.24
C PHE A 162 19.58 8.98 -8.14
N ASP A 163 20.55 8.50 -8.92
CA ASP A 163 20.53 7.19 -9.57
C ASP A 163 21.44 6.23 -8.82
N LEU A 164 21.42 4.95 -9.20
CA LEU A 164 22.36 3.97 -8.71
C LEU A 164 23.37 3.66 -9.84
N ASN A 165 24.65 3.53 -9.47
CA ASN A 165 25.67 3.03 -10.37
C ASN A 165 25.64 1.48 -10.42
N GLU A 166 26.55 0.87 -11.17
CA GLU A 166 26.71 -0.57 -11.32
C GLU A 166 27.06 -1.31 -10.01
N SER A 167 27.57 -0.58 -9.03
CA SER A 167 27.87 -1.10 -7.67
C SER A 167 26.70 -0.90 -6.69
N GLY A 168 25.59 -0.27 -7.14
CA GLY A 168 24.44 0.04 -6.29
C GLY A 168 24.62 1.27 -5.40
N GLU A 169 25.66 2.08 -5.64
CA GLU A 169 25.93 3.31 -4.87
C GLU A 169 25.13 4.48 -5.44
N LYS A 170 24.76 5.44 -4.56
CA LYS A 170 24.02 6.64 -4.94
C LYS A 170 24.91 7.58 -5.77
N VAL A 171 24.45 7.93 -6.96
CA VAL A 171 25.02 8.98 -7.81
C VAL A 171 24.04 10.12 -7.92
N TYR A 172 24.31 11.22 -7.25
CA TYR A 172 23.41 12.36 -7.22
C TYR A 172 23.40 13.10 -8.56
N ARG A 173 22.20 13.41 -9.02
CA ARG A 173 22.02 14.23 -10.22
C ARG A 173 22.29 15.72 -9.91
N ARG A 174 22.58 16.51 -10.93
CA ARG A 174 22.83 17.96 -10.85
C ARG A 174 23.97 18.35 -9.87
N ASP A 175 25.04 17.58 -9.86
CA ASP A 175 26.20 17.85 -8.97
C ASP A 175 25.79 18.01 -7.50
N HIS A 176 24.82 17.25 -7.05
CA HIS A 176 24.24 17.29 -5.69
C HIS A 176 23.35 18.51 -5.39
N ASP A 177 22.92 19.28 -6.39
CA ASP A 177 22.00 20.38 -6.18
C ASP A 177 20.58 19.92 -5.83
N PHE A 178 19.87 20.74 -5.09
CA PHE A 178 18.47 20.50 -4.76
C PHE A 178 17.54 20.60 -5.97
N TYR A 179 16.60 19.69 -6.03
CA TYR A 179 15.38 19.85 -6.80
C TYR A 179 14.38 20.62 -5.95
N VAL A 180 13.89 21.76 -6.43
CA VAL A 180 12.79 22.50 -5.82
C VAL A 180 11.60 22.35 -6.74
N VAL A 181 10.49 21.82 -6.21
CA VAL A 181 9.29 21.50 -6.99
C VAL A 181 8.01 21.81 -6.21
N GLU A 182 6.92 21.96 -6.95
CA GLU A 182 5.58 22.14 -6.38
C GLU A 182 4.83 20.81 -6.39
N PRO A 183 4.60 20.16 -5.24
CA PRO A 183 3.96 18.86 -5.18
C PRO A 183 2.48 18.93 -5.59
N ILE A 184 2.08 18.03 -6.48
CA ILE A 184 0.71 17.87 -6.96
C ILE A 184 0.03 16.73 -6.26
N ALA A 185 0.62 15.52 -6.33
CA ALA A 185 0.08 14.31 -5.73
C ALA A 185 1.18 13.29 -5.44
N LEU A 186 0.94 12.47 -4.44
CA LEU A 186 1.70 11.25 -4.19
C LEU A 186 0.94 10.07 -4.79
N ILE A 187 1.57 9.33 -5.69
CA ILE A 187 0.94 8.26 -6.46
C ILE A 187 1.66 6.95 -6.15
N TYR A 188 0.90 5.94 -5.71
CA TYR A 188 1.39 4.58 -5.61
C TYR A 188 1.07 3.81 -6.90
N ASN A 189 2.09 3.33 -7.58
CA ASN A 189 1.92 2.58 -8.81
C ASN A 189 3.00 1.51 -8.96
N GLU A 190 2.58 0.27 -9.22
CA GLU A 190 3.46 -0.89 -9.45
C GLU A 190 4.64 -0.93 -8.44
N ASP A 191 4.31 -1.12 -7.17
CA ASP A 191 5.24 -1.27 -6.04
C ASP A 191 6.16 -0.07 -5.76
N ASN A 192 5.86 1.12 -6.27
CA ASN A 192 6.63 2.31 -5.99
C ASN A 192 5.77 3.54 -5.72
N TYR A 193 6.24 4.41 -4.85
CA TYR A 193 5.71 5.75 -4.69
C TYR A 193 6.35 6.73 -5.66
N TYR A 194 5.53 7.55 -6.28
CA TYR A 194 5.94 8.62 -7.18
C TYR A 194 5.37 9.95 -6.68
N LEU A 195 6.22 10.95 -6.58
CA LEU A 195 5.79 12.33 -6.46
C LEU A 195 5.53 12.87 -7.85
N ARG A 196 4.28 13.19 -8.15
CA ARG A 196 3.95 14.05 -9.29
C ARG A 196 4.06 15.50 -8.82
N ALA A 197 4.92 16.26 -9.46
CA ALA A 197 5.19 17.66 -9.09
C ALA A 197 5.40 18.52 -10.32
N TYR A 198 5.00 19.78 -10.23
CA TYR A 198 5.33 20.77 -11.24
C TYR A 198 6.76 21.27 -11.02
N SER A 199 7.54 21.23 -12.08
CA SER A 199 8.93 21.69 -12.07
C SER A 199 9.04 22.96 -12.91
N THR A 200 9.39 24.06 -12.28
CA THR A 200 9.63 25.33 -12.96
C THR A 200 10.74 25.26 -14.01
N LYS A 201 11.68 24.31 -13.85
CA LYS A 201 12.76 24.11 -14.82
C LYS A 201 12.27 23.51 -16.14
N TYR A 202 11.27 22.63 -16.07
CA TYR A 202 10.75 21.91 -17.25
C TYR A 202 9.42 22.49 -17.72
N ASP A 203 8.87 23.43 -16.98
CA ASP A 203 7.56 24.05 -17.22
C ASP A 203 6.44 23.02 -17.44
N ALA A 204 6.53 21.90 -16.72
CA ALA A 204 5.62 20.77 -16.87
C ALA A 204 5.59 19.89 -15.60
N PRO A 205 4.47 19.17 -15.37
CA PRO A 205 4.41 18.12 -14.35
C PRO A 205 5.37 16.99 -14.67
N THR A 206 6.16 16.60 -13.68
CA THR A 206 7.16 15.54 -13.77
C THR A 206 6.94 14.53 -12.64
N ASN A 207 7.23 13.26 -12.89
CA ASN A 207 7.17 12.21 -11.88
C ASN A 207 8.55 11.90 -11.33
N TYR A 208 8.66 11.89 -10.01
CA TYR A 208 9.89 11.55 -9.30
C TYR A 208 9.64 10.31 -8.44
N ARG A 209 10.48 9.31 -8.53
CA ARG A 209 10.44 8.14 -7.64
C ARG A 209 10.86 8.54 -6.23
N VAL A 210 10.03 8.24 -5.22
CA VAL A 210 10.29 8.65 -3.84
C VAL A 210 11.47 7.90 -3.22
N ASP A 211 11.72 6.65 -3.64
CA ASP A 211 12.87 5.86 -3.21
C ASP A 211 14.22 6.38 -3.74
N ARG A 212 14.19 7.33 -4.71
CA ARG A 212 15.35 8.02 -5.27
C ARG A 212 15.57 9.43 -4.71
N MET A 213 14.79 9.80 -3.69
CA MET A 213 14.91 11.08 -3.01
C MET A 213 15.73 10.95 -1.74
N ASP A 214 16.49 11.98 -1.45
CA ASP A 214 17.25 12.13 -0.21
C ASP A 214 17.13 13.56 0.31
N GLY A 215 17.05 13.74 1.65
CA GLY A 215 16.94 15.04 2.27
C GLY A 215 15.68 15.82 1.85
N VAL A 216 14.51 15.19 1.91
CA VAL A 216 13.24 15.84 1.61
C VAL A 216 12.90 16.86 2.69
N ASP A 217 12.75 18.14 2.31
CA ASP A 217 12.37 19.24 3.18
C ASP A 217 11.16 19.99 2.63
N ILE A 218 10.26 20.42 3.51
CA ILE A 218 9.13 21.29 3.19
C ILE A 218 9.59 22.74 3.28
N LEU A 219 9.40 23.50 2.20
CA LEU A 219 9.73 24.91 2.17
C LEU A 219 8.59 25.76 2.73
N HIS A 220 8.90 27.00 3.15
CA HIS A 220 7.86 27.94 3.59
C HIS A 220 7.03 28.51 2.43
N GLU A 221 7.55 28.43 1.21
CA GLU A 221 6.92 28.96 0.02
C GLU A 221 5.68 28.15 -0.38
N PRO A 222 4.55 28.82 -0.68
CA PRO A 222 3.36 28.14 -1.19
C PRO A 222 3.57 27.69 -2.62
N ILE A 223 2.80 26.68 -3.05
CA ILE A 223 2.68 26.31 -4.47
C ILE A 223 1.84 27.35 -5.23
N SER A 224 1.97 27.37 -6.55
CA SER A 224 1.22 28.27 -7.43
C SER A 224 -0.25 27.81 -7.61
N GLU A 225 -1.14 28.76 -7.95
CA GLU A 225 -2.53 28.45 -8.31
C GLU A 225 -2.61 27.52 -9.52
N ALA A 226 -1.70 27.65 -10.48
CA ALA A 226 -1.61 26.79 -11.64
C ALA A 226 -1.33 25.32 -11.23
N THR A 227 -0.47 25.11 -10.24
CA THR A 227 -0.20 23.76 -9.70
C THR A 227 -1.41 23.19 -8.96
N LEU A 228 -2.18 24.02 -8.24
CA LEU A 228 -3.40 23.58 -7.57
C LEU A 228 -4.44 23.06 -8.58
N ALA A 229 -4.61 23.74 -9.72
CA ALA A 229 -5.54 23.29 -10.76
C ALA A 229 -5.16 21.93 -11.37
N LEU A 230 -3.88 21.56 -11.38
CA LEU A 230 -3.42 20.26 -11.89
C LEU A 230 -3.78 19.07 -10.98
N ARG A 231 -4.22 19.30 -9.74
CA ARG A 231 -4.62 18.24 -8.81
C ARG A 231 -5.87 17.50 -9.29
N ASP A 232 -6.81 18.21 -9.85
CA ASP A 232 -8.09 17.63 -10.31
C ASP A 232 -7.90 16.69 -11.52
N GLU A 233 -6.75 16.79 -12.20
CA GLU A 233 -6.42 15.96 -13.37
C GLU A 233 -5.71 14.62 -13.01
N VAL A 234 -5.30 14.45 -11.77
CA VAL A 234 -4.44 13.32 -11.36
C VAL A 234 -5.11 11.96 -11.54
N GLU A 235 -6.40 11.83 -11.24
CA GLU A 235 -7.13 10.57 -11.37
C GLU A 235 -7.15 10.09 -12.83
N HIS A 236 -7.33 11.00 -13.77
CA HIS A 236 -7.32 10.69 -15.20
C HIS A 236 -5.92 10.31 -15.71
N TYR A 237 -4.88 10.86 -15.09
CA TYR A 237 -3.50 10.58 -15.47
C TYR A 237 -3.07 9.15 -15.08
N THR A 238 -3.40 8.69 -13.89
CA THR A 238 -2.94 7.38 -13.37
C THR A 238 -3.40 6.19 -14.19
N GLY A 239 -4.62 6.24 -14.74
CA GLY A 239 -5.17 5.18 -15.59
C GLY A 239 -4.47 5.00 -16.94
N ARG A 240 -3.72 5.99 -17.40
CA ARG A 240 -3.10 6.03 -18.75
C ARG A 240 -1.60 5.77 -18.74
N ALA A 241 -0.94 6.01 -17.60
CA ALA A 241 0.50 5.88 -17.47
C ALA A 241 0.94 4.42 -17.26
N PHE A 242 1.98 4.00 -17.98
CA PHE A 242 2.66 2.73 -17.76
C PHE A 242 3.87 2.97 -16.86
N LYS A 243 3.86 2.43 -15.63
CA LYS A 243 4.91 2.63 -14.59
C LYS A 243 5.29 4.10 -14.39
N MET A 244 4.31 5.00 -14.50
CA MET A 244 4.51 6.45 -14.37
C MET A 244 5.51 7.06 -15.36
N TYR A 245 5.85 6.35 -16.43
CA TYR A 245 6.60 6.92 -17.55
C TYR A 245 5.67 7.82 -18.37
N GLY A 246 6.03 9.09 -18.47
CA GLY A 246 5.35 10.04 -19.33
C GLY A 246 5.62 9.73 -20.81
N GLY A 247 4.70 10.12 -21.68
CA GLY A 247 4.80 9.98 -23.12
C GLY A 247 3.66 10.72 -23.81
N GLU A 248 3.69 10.74 -25.14
CA GLU A 248 2.60 11.25 -25.96
C GLU A 248 1.34 10.40 -25.72
N GLU A 249 0.20 11.03 -25.45
CA GLU A 249 -1.07 10.32 -25.34
C GLU A 249 -1.59 9.92 -26.72
N ALA A 250 -2.08 8.69 -26.84
CA ALA A 250 -2.68 8.18 -28.06
C ALA A 250 -3.88 7.28 -27.75
N ASP A 251 -4.92 7.41 -28.55
CA ASP A 251 -6.00 6.44 -28.62
C ASP A 251 -5.59 5.37 -29.62
N ILE A 252 -5.47 4.12 -29.16
CA ILE A 252 -5.01 3.00 -29.99
C ILE A 252 -6.06 1.92 -30.07
N VAL A 253 -6.07 1.21 -31.18
CA VAL A 253 -6.92 0.05 -31.41
C VAL A 253 -6.04 -1.20 -31.32
N LEU A 254 -6.33 -2.04 -30.34
CA LEU A 254 -5.67 -3.33 -30.12
C LEU A 254 -6.54 -4.47 -30.64
N GLU A 255 -5.99 -5.36 -31.46
CA GLU A 255 -6.57 -6.69 -31.77
C GLU A 255 -5.82 -7.74 -30.96
N PHE A 256 -6.53 -8.64 -30.33
CA PHE A 256 -5.95 -9.68 -29.47
C PHE A 256 -6.80 -10.94 -29.45
N ASN A 257 -6.18 -12.08 -29.13
CA ASN A 257 -6.85 -13.34 -28.97
C ASN A 257 -7.80 -13.34 -27.74
N ASP A 258 -8.89 -14.10 -27.79
CA ASP A 258 -9.87 -14.23 -26.69
C ASP A 258 -9.22 -14.61 -25.34
N SER A 259 -8.10 -15.34 -25.35
CA SER A 259 -7.30 -15.70 -24.17
C SER A 259 -6.79 -14.50 -23.40
N LEU A 260 -6.66 -13.32 -24.05
CA LEU A 260 -6.11 -12.10 -23.46
C LEU A 260 -7.20 -11.11 -22.98
N ILE A 261 -8.48 -11.49 -23.00
CA ILE A 261 -9.58 -10.63 -22.52
C ILE A 261 -9.33 -10.21 -21.05
N GLY A 262 -8.94 -11.15 -20.19
CA GLY A 262 -8.59 -10.85 -18.80
C GLY A 262 -7.43 -9.86 -18.68
N VAL A 263 -6.39 -9.99 -19.49
CA VAL A 263 -5.23 -9.08 -19.51
C VAL A 263 -5.65 -7.64 -19.87
N ILE A 264 -6.59 -7.48 -20.80
CA ILE A 264 -7.12 -6.16 -21.17
C ILE A 264 -7.92 -5.57 -19.99
N TYR A 265 -8.78 -6.34 -19.36
CA TYR A 265 -9.55 -5.90 -18.20
C TYR A 265 -8.65 -5.56 -17.01
N ASP A 266 -7.66 -6.39 -16.71
CA ASP A 266 -6.70 -6.15 -15.64
C ASP A 266 -5.91 -4.84 -15.86
N ARG A 267 -5.63 -4.51 -17.13
CA ARG A 267 -4.81 -3.34 -17.45
C ARG A 267 -5.63 -2.05 -17.62
N PHE A 268 -6.78 -2.12 -18.27
CA PHE A 268 -7.56 -0.94 -18.67
C PHE A 268 -8.90 -0.82 -17.93
N GLY A 269 -9.23 -1.80 -17.11
CA GLY A 269 -10.46 -1.86 -16.32
C GLY A 269 -11.60 -2.61 -17.00
N GLU A 270 -12.49 -3.18 -16.20
CA GLU A 270 -13.63 -4.00 -16.64
C GLU A 270 -14.65 -3.23 -17.50
N ALA A 271 -14.63 -1.90 -17.43
CA ALA A 271 -15.49 -1.04 -18.25
C ALA A 271 -14.95 -0.83 -19.69
N THR A 272 -13.79 -1.39 -20.06
CA THR A 272 -13.19 -1.24 -21.39
C THR A 272 -14.08 -1.90 -22.44
N PRO A 273 -14.62 -1.13 -23.43
CA PRO A 273 -15.47 -1.69 -24.46
C PRO A 273 -14.66 -2.57 -25.40
N MET A 274 -15.16 -3.77 -25.64
CA MET A 274 -14.56 -4.73 -26.55
C MET A 274 -15.59 -5.20 -27.60
N MET A 275 -15.11 -5.50 -28.78
CA MET A 275 -15.92 -6.09 -29.87
C MET A 275 -15.20 -7.28 -30.45
N ARG A 276 -15.96 -8.30 -30.92
CA ARG A 276 -15.40 -9.41 -31.69
C ARG A 276 -15.03 -8.95 -33.08
N SER A 277 -13.79 -9.24 -33.52
CA SER A 277 -13.30 -8.90 -34.86
C SER A 277 -13.20 -10.12 -35.80
N GLY A 278 -13.38 -11.32 -35.24
CA GLY A 278 -13.33 -12.60 -35.99
C GLY A 278 -13.44 -13.78 -35.04
N GLU A 279 -13.24 -14.99 -35.57
CA GLU A 279 -13.21 -16.21 -34.76
C GLU A 279 -11.98 -16.19 -33.84
N GLY A 280 -12.21 -16.26 -32.50
CA GLY A 280 -11.15 -16.27 -31.49
C GLY A 280 -10.43 -14.92 -31.27
N LYS A 281 -10.96 -13.80 -31.83
CA LYS A 281 -10.33 -12.47 -31.72
C LYS A 281 -11.27 -11.37 -31.27
N CYS A 282 -10.73 -10.47 -30.47
CA CYS A 282 -11.38 -9.27 -29.99
C CYS A 282 -10.58 -8.01 -30.35
N VAL A 283 -11.30 -6.88 -30.37
CA VAL A 283 -10.73 -5.54 -30.57
C VAL A 283 -11.20 -4.64 -29.43
N ALA A 284 -10.27 -3.84 -28.89
CA ALA A 284 -10.56 -2.78 -27.93
C ALA A 284 -9.88 -1.48 -28.33
N THR A 285 -10.56 -0.35 -28.07
CA THR A 285 -9.94 0.98 -28.18
C THR A 285 -9.56 1.45 -26.80
N VAL A 286 -8.28 1.74 -26.59
CA VAL A 286 -7.72 2.15 -25.31
C VAL A 286 -6.86 3.40 -25.45
N LYS A 287 -6.88 4.25 -24.42
CA LYS A 287 -6.03 5.43 -24.36
C LYS A 287 -4.78 5.11 -23.54
N VAL A 288 -3.61 5.39 -24.10
CA VAL A 288 -2.31 5.06 -23.50
C VAL A 288 -1.32 6.20 -23.65
N GLN A 289 -0.31 6.21 -22.80
CA GLN A 289 0.91 7.01 -23.00
C GLN A 289 1.97 6.16 -23.69
N LEU A 290 2.41 6.60 -24.87
CA LEU A 290 3.43 5.91 -25.66
C LEU A 290 4.79 6.03 -24.94
N SER A 291 5.27 4.93 -24.39
CA SER A 291 6.47 4.88 -23.58
C SER A 291 7.24 3.56 -23.82
N PRO A 292 8.54 3.51 -23.50
CA PRO A 292 9.30 2.24 -23.60
C PRO A 292 8.65 1.12 -22.77
N VAL A 293 8.00 1.41 -21.69
CA VAL A 293 7.32 0.43 -20.84
C VAL A 293 6.04 -0.09 -21.51
N PHE A 294 5.27 0.79 -22.15
CA PHE A 294 4.12 0.38 -22.96
C PHE A 294 4.54 -0.56 -24.11
N TRP A 295 5.62 -0.22 -24.81
CA TRP A 295 6.14 -1.08 -25.86
C TRP A 295 6.57 -2.46 -25.32
N GLY A 296 7.28 -2.49 -24.18
CA GLY A 296 7.66 -3.73 -23.50
C GLY A 296 6.47 -4.57 -23.07
N TRP A 297 5.38 -3.94 -22.62
CA TRP A 297 4.13 -4.63 -22.28
C TRP A 297 3.50 -5.28 -23.52
N LEU A 298 3.44 -4.59 -24.65
CA LEU A 298 2.96 -5.18 -25.91
C LEU A 298 3.79 -6.38 -26.36
N PHE A 299 5.11 -6.31 -26.20
CA PHE A 299 6.01 -7.41 -26.58
C PHE A 299 5.75 -8.70 -25.80
N GLN A 300 5.23 -8.63 -24.58
CA GLN A 300 4.89 -9.83 -23.80
C GLN A 300 3.86 -10.71 -24.51
N PHE A 301 3.04 -10.11 -25.38
CA PHE A 301 1.95 -10.77 -26.09
C PHE A 301 2.21 -10.86 -27.61
N ALA A 302 3.47 -10.87 -28.02
CA ALA A 302 3.84 -10.96 -29.43
C ALA A 302 3.25 -12.21 -30.08
N GLY A 303 2.55 -12.01 -31.23
CA GLY A 303 1.81 -13.06 -31.92
C GLY A 303 0.34 -13.23 -31.50
N GLU A 304 -0.02 -12.79 -30.30
CA GLU A 304 -1.40 -12.86 -29.78
C GLU A 304 -2.09 -11.50 -29.68
N MET A 305 -1.32 -10.41 -29.68
CA MET A 305 -1.82 -9.03 -29.65
C MET A 305 -1.06 -8.17 -30.65
N ARG A 306 -1.77 -7.22 -31.30
CA ARG A 306 -1.17 -6.23 -32.20
C ARG A 306 -1.94 -4.92 -32.20
N ILE A 307 -1.25 -3.83 -32.56
CA ILE A 307 -1.88 -2.54 -32.81
C ILE A 307 -2.47 -2.55 -34.21
N LEU A 308 -3.77 -2.24 -34.37
CA LEU A 308 -4.45 -2.06 -35.65
C LEU A 308 -4.39 -0.61 -36.12
N ALA A 309 -4.47 0.33 -35.22
CA ALA A 309 -4.50 1.78 -35.50
C ALA A 309 -4.01 2.57 -34.27
N PRO A 310 -3.52 3.83 -34.49
CA PRO A 310 -3.27 4.46 -35.77
C PRO A 310 -1.91 4.07 -36.38
N ASP A 311 -1.73 4.33 -37.67
CA ASP A 311 -0.55 3.91 -38.45
C ASP A 311 0.76 4.55 -37.95
N ASP A 312 0.74 5.78 -37.46
CA ASP A 312 1.91 6.45 -36.89
C ASP A 312 2.39 5.77 -35.61
N VAL A 313 1.48 5.28 -34.76
CA VAL A 313 1.83 4.49 -33.56
C VAL A 313 2.42 3.14 -33.95
N ILE A 314 1.88 2.50 -34.99
CA ILE A 314 2.45 1.25 -35.53
C ILE A 314 3.87 1.49 -36.04
N ALA A 315 4.11 2.62 -36.71
CA ALA A 315 5.44 3.01 -37.20
C ALA A 315 6.43 3.25 -36.04
N LYS A 316 6.00 4.01 -35.01
CA LYS A 316 6.79 4.24 -33.77
C LYS A 316 7.14 2.94 -33.07
N PHE A 317 6.19 1.98 -32.99
CA PHE A 317 6.43 0.67 -32.39
C PHE A 317 7.48 -0.14 -33.16
N LYS A 318 7.37 -0.18 -34.52
CA LYS A 318 8.34 -0.85 -35.38
C LYS A 318 9.74 -0.25 -35.27
N GLU A 319 9.84 1.07 -35.22
CA GLU A 319 11.11 1.79 -35.02
C GLU A 319 11.73 1.42 -33.65
N HIS A 320 10.90 1.41 -32.60
CA HIS A 320 11.35 1.03 -31.27
C HIS A 320 11.86 -0.42 -31.23
N ALA A 321 11.12 -1.33 -31.85
CA ALA A 321 11.50 -2.73 -31.99
C ALA A 321 12.84 -2.90 -32.75
N ALA A 322 13.01 -2.16 -33.84
CA ALA A 322 14.24 -2.23 -34.65
C ALA A 322 15.49 -1.87 -33.86
N LYS A 323 15.40 -0.94 -32.89
CA LYS A 323 16.54 -0.56 -32.02
C LYS A 323 17.04 -1.69 -31.12
N MET A 324 16.28 -2.79 -30.98
CA MET A 324 16.75 -3.97 -30.21
C MET A 324 17.67 -4.89 -31.02
N PHE A 325 17.69 -4.73 -32.34
CA PHE A 325 18.45 -5.62 -33.22
C PHE A 325 19.65 -4.90 -33.89
N GLY A 326 19.91 -3.68 -33.52
CA GLY A 326 21.08 -2.90 -33.96
C GLY A 326 20.75 -1.94 -35.09
#